data_86bbd1cb03c22ef5644d2a46518f358a
#
_entry.id   86bbd1cb03c22ef5644d2a46518f358a
#
_cell.length_a   1.000
_cell.length_b   1.000
_cell.length_c   1.000
_cell.angle_alpha   90.00
_cell.angle_beta   90.00
_cell.angle_gamma   90.00
#
_symmetry.space_group_name_H-M   'P 1'
#
loop_
_entity.id
_entity.type
_entity.pdbx_description
1 polymer ?
#
loop_
_entity_poly.entity_id
_entity_poly.type
_entity_poly.pdbx_seq_one_letter_code
_entity_poly.pdbx_strand_id
1 'polypeptide(L)'
;FGSSEIVSFFINIKHIIFNVDQIHGLKYPQPFFSMGIEPNGSRATKVITLQLISGIILISTLFFKSNYFKLNEKLFFLFFYIYCFIAFKNALGRSDGFHIMESSDWQSLIIYFSIIHLIIYLFRKNNFINLNIKFSYLISIALISAVILPNIKFKNIINFKNRFEKSIYAPDIGYMSDKRINIINYLKEETVNEKCIQNFTEDLVIPYLIKKPTCTKYFSSWLASGFNVEKDYIQQLKNKKVKYILYSSPMFLVDDIKTADRLKYVNEFILDNYINVIQKDGYTLLKLKD
;
A
#
# COMPACT_ATOMS: atom_id res chain seq x y z
N PHE A 1 -23.99 -14.98 6.71
CA PHE A 1 -23.13 -14.40 7.76
C PHE A 1 -23.93 -14.35 9.06
N GLY A 2 -23.46 -15.01 10.14
CA GLY A 2 -24.07 -14.95 11.45
C GLY A 2 -23.81 -13.61 12.14
N SER A 3 -24.64 -13.26 13.14
CA SER A 3 -24.45 -12.01 13.91
C SER A 3 -23.08 -11.95 14.61
N SER A 4 -22.52 -13.08 15.02
CA SER A 4 -21.20 -13.20 15.61
C SER A 4 -20.07 -12.84 14.65
N GLU A 5 -20.21 -13.15 13.36
CA GLU A 5 -19.20 -12.84 12.34
C GLU A 5 -19.17 -11.33 12.02
N ILE A 6 -20.34 -10.69 12.00
CA ILE A 6 -20.47 -9.24 11.82
C ILE A 6 -19.82 -8.50 13.00
N VAL A 7 -20.11 -8.91 14.23
CA VAL A 7 -19.48 -8.33 15.42
C VAL A 7 -17.97 -8.52 15.41
N SER A 8 -17.49 -9.72 15.08
CA SER A 8 -16.07 -10.02 14.95
C SER A 8 -15.39 -9.14 13.86
N PHE A 9 -16.05 -8.91 12.74
CA PHE A 9 -15.57 -8.03 11.69
C PHE A 9 -15.35 -6.59 12.21
N PHE A 10 -16.34 -6.01 12.91
CA PHE A 10 -16.20 -4.65 13.46
C PHE A 10 -15.14 -4.58 14.58
N ILE A 11 -15.03 -5.60 15.42
CA ILE A 11 -13.96 -5.66 16.42
C ILE A 11 -12.59 -5.69 15.78
N ASN A 12 -12.41 -6.46 14.70
CA ASN A 12 -11.14 -6.53 13.96
C ASN A 12 -10.80 -5.21 13.27
N ILE A 13 -11.80 -4.55 12.63
CA ILE A 13 -11.61 -3.21 12.06
C ILE A 13 -11.20 -2.21 13.13
N LYS A 14 -11.92 -2.16 14.24
CA LYS A 14 -11.57 -1.29 15.37
C LYS A 14 -10.14 -1.55 15.82
N HIS A 15 -9.75 -2.83 15.96
CA HIS A 15 -8.41 -3.20 16.36
C HIS A 15 -7.35 -2.68 15.39
N ILE A 16 -7.54 -2.86 14.08
CA ILE A 16 -6.61 -2.36 13.04
C ILE A 16 -6.49 -0.83 13.13
N ILE A 17 -7.62 -0.11 13.22
CA ILE A 17 -7.61 1.36 13.25
C ILE A 17 -6.84 1.90 14.46
N PHE A 18 -6.99 1.29 15.64
CA PHE A 18 -6.35 1.78 16.87
C PHE A 18 -4.90 1.33 17.06
N ASN A 19 -4.43 0.36 16.28
CA ASN A 19 -3.06 -0.15 16.39
C ASN A 19 -2.27 -0.02 15.09
N VAL A 20 -2.68 0.87 14.20
CA VAL A 20 -2.02 1.08 12.89
C VAL A 20 -0.53 1.38 13.04
N ASP A 21 -0.15 2.22 14.00
CA ASP A 21 1.23 2.56 14.32
C ASP A 21 2.04 1.34 14.75
N GLN A 22 1.46 0.48 15.58
CA GLN A 22 2.09 -0.77 16.02
C GLN A 22 2.15 -1.81 14.89
N ILE A 23 1.08 -1.92 14.10
CA ILE A 23 0.99 -2.85 12.97
C ILE A 23 2.06 -2.56 11.93
N HIS A 24 2.21 -1.31 11.55
CA HIS A 24 3.20 -0.92 10.53
C HIS A 24 4.61 -0.74 11.09
N GLY A 25 4.75 -0.51 12.41
CA GLY A 25 6.03 -0.26 13.05
C GLY A 25 6.73 1.01 12.56
N LEU A 26 6.02 1.84 11.82
CA LEU A 26 6.51 3.09 11.27
C LEU A 26 6.06 4.25 12.15
N LYS A 27 6.98 5.17 12.44
CA LYS A 27 6.63 6.43 13.09
C LYS A 27 5.84 7.31 12.12
N TYR A 28 4.78 7.94 12.63
CA TYR A 28 4.08 8.96 11.86
C TYR A 28 5.04 10.09 11.52
N PRO A 29 5.23 10.44 10.24
CA PRO A 29 6.07 11.56 9.88
C PRO A 29 5.41 12.85 10.36
N GLN A 30 6.19 13.72 10.98
CA GLN A 30 5.75 15.05 11.37
C GLN A 30 6.13 16.03 10.26
N PRO A 31 5.19 16.47 9.40
CA PRO A 31 5.49 17.42 8.34
C PRO A 31 6.18 18.67 8.91
N PHE A 32 7.17 19.19 8.21
CA PHE A 32 8.04 20.30 8.55
C PHE A 32 9.02 20.05 9.71
N PHE A 33 8.66 19.24 10.71
CA PHE A 33 9.49 19.01 11.90
C PHE A 33 10.45 17.82 11.75
N SER A 34 10.05 16.78 11.04
CA SER A 34 10.88 15.58 10.80
C SER A 34 11.63 15.60 9.47
N MET A 35 11.71 16.76 8.81
CA MET A 35 12.48 16.92 7.57
C MET A 35 13.95 16.58 7.78
N GLY A 36 14.46 15.61 7.01
CA GLY A 36 15.84 15.16 7.10
C GLY A 36 16.16 14.25 8.29
N ILE A 37 15.24 14.09 9.25
CA ILE A 37 15.41 13.22 10.41
C ILE A 37 14.80 11.84 10.15
N GLU A 38 13.62 11.81 9.52
CA GLU A 38 12.93 10.57 9.17
C GLU A 38 12.77 10.46 7.65
N PRO A 39 12.89 9.24 7.08
CA PRO A 39 12.81 9.05 5.62
C PRO A 39 11.55 9.63 4.97
N ASN A 40 10.44 9.64 5.69
CA ASN A 40 9.15 10.08 5.19
C ASN A 40 8.78 11.51 5.59
N GLY A 41 9.57 12.17 6.45
CA GLY A 41 9.31 13.54 6.89
C GLY A 41 9.32 14.55 5.75
N SER A 42 10.32 14.48 4.86
CA SER A 42 10.41 15.35 3.67
C SER A 42 9.26 15.10 2.68
N ARG A 43 8.86 13.84 2.51
CA ARG A 43 7.73 13.45 1.64
C ARG A 43 6.40 14.00 2.18
N ALA A 44 6.13 13.82 3.48
CA ALA A 44 4.95 14.34 4.14
C ALA A 44 4.90 15.88 4.09
N THR A 45 6.05 16.54 4.26
CA THR A 45 6.17 17.99 4.12
C THR A 45 5.78 18.45 2.72
N LYS A 46 6.28 17.76 1.67
CA LYS A 46 5.91 18.06 0.28
C LYS A 46 4.39 17.94 0.08
N VAL A 47 3.77 16.86 0.55
CA VAL A 47 2.33 16.64 0.40
C VAL A 47 1.52 17.73 1.09
N ILE A 48 1.85 18.06 2.35
CA ILE A 48 1.17 19.14 3.09
C ILE A 48 1.37 20.49 2.41
N THR A 49 2.56 20.79 1.90
CA THR A 49 2.82 22.02 1.14
C THR A 49 1.93 22.11 -0.10
N LEU A 50 1.83 21.03 -0.87
CA LEU A 50 0.92 20.97 -2.03
C LEU A 50 -0.55 21.12 -1.61
N GLN A 51 -0.94 20.52 -0.48
CA GLN A 51 -2.28 20.64 0.09
C GLN A 51 -2.58 22.10 0.48
N LEU A 52 -1.65 22.79 1.12
CA LEU A 52 -1.81 24.21 1.46
C LEU A 52 -1.92 25.09 0.21
N ILE A 53 -1.06 24.90 -0.79
CA ILE A 53 -1.10 25.65 -2.05
C ILE A 53 -2.44 25.41 -2.76
N SER A 54 -2.87 24.17 -2.89
CA SER A 54 -4.15 23.83 -3.53
C SER A 54 -5.35 24.39 -2.76
N GLY A 55 -5.27 24.42 -1.41
CA GLY A 55 -6.27 25.06 -0.54
C GLY A 55 -6.35 26.56 -0.73
N ILE A 56 -5.22 27.25 -0.81
CA ILE A 56 -5.16 28.71 -1.09
C ILE A 56 -5.78 29.00 -2.46
N ILE A 57 -5.45 28.21 -3.48
CA ILE A 57 -6.03 28.33 -4.81
C ILE A 57 -7.55 28.16 -4.76
N LEU A 58 -8.04 27.13 -4.05
CA LEU A 58 -9.46 26.84 -3.90
C LEU A 58 -10.19 28.00 -3.19
N ILE A 59 -9.68 28.45 -2.06
CA ILE A 59 -10.23 29.58 -1.33
C ILE A 59 -10.29 30.82 -2.22
N SER A 60 -9.22 31.12 -2.93
CA SER A 60 -9.17 32.23 -3.87
C SER A 60 -10.25 32.10 -4.95
N THR A 61 -10.46 30.91 -5.51
CA THR A 61 -11.49 30.67 -6.54
C THR A 61 -12.93 30.76 -6.00
N LEU A 62 -13.15 30.38 -4.74
CA LEU A 62 -14.48 30.45 -4.12
C LEU A 62 -14.90 31.88 -3.74
N PHE A 63 -13.95 32.64 -3.18
CA PHE A 63 -14.27 33.97 -2.63
C PHE A 63 -14.11 35.11 -3.64
N PHE A 64 -13.26 34.99 -4.65
CA PHE A 64 -13.21 36.02 -5.69
C PHE A 64 -14.49 35.99 -6.53
N LYS A 65 -15.15 37.15 -6.64
CA LYS A 65 -16.35 37.38 -7.48
C LYS A 65 -16.09 37.23 -8.99
N SER A 66 -15.02 36.59 -9.37
CA SER A 66 -14.67 36.46 -10.78
C SER A 66 -15.57 35.41 -11.42
N ASN A 67 -16.07 35.71 -12.62
CA ASN A 67 -16.79 34.78 -13.49
C ASN A 67 -15.87 33.67 -14.08
N TYR A 68 -14.75 33.41 -13.44
CA TYR A 68 -13.75 32.46 -13.87
C TYR A 68 -14.24 31.04 -13.86
N PHE A 69 -14.84 30.66 -12.73
CA PHE A 69 -15.34 29.31 -12.53
C PHE A 69 -16.85 29.36 -12.36
N LYS A 70 -17.55 28.51 -13.10
CA LYS A 70 -18.95 28.26 -12.88
C LYS A 70 -19.14 27.56 -11.53
N LEU A 71 -20.32 27.65 -10.96
CA LEU A 71 -20.63 27.03 -9.65
C LEU A 71 -20.28 25.54 -9.62
N ASN A 72 -20.63 24.81 -10.67
CA ASN A 72 -20.34 23.36 -10.76
C ASN A 72 -18.83 23.07 -10.75
N GLU A 73 -18.02 23.91 -11.38
CA GLU A 73 -16.57 23.77 -11.37
C GLU A 73 -16.00 24.06 -9.98
N LYS A 74 -16.52 25.05 -9.29
CA LYS A 74 -16.15 25.36 -7.90
C LYS A 74 -16.48 24.21 -6.96
N LEU A 75 -17.66 23.62 -7.09
CA LEU A 75 -18.06 22.47 -6.29
C LEU A 75 -17.20 21.25 -6.61
N PHE A 76 -16.88 21.01 -7.88
CA PHE A 76 -15.99 19.93 -8.27
C PHE A 76 -14.61 20.08 -7.61
N PHE A 77 -14.00 21.27 -7.66
CA PHE A 77 -12.72 21.51 -7.00
C PHE A 77 -12.79 21.35 -5.49
N LEU A 78 -13.88 21.78 -4.85
CA LEU A 78 -14.08 21.60 -3.42
C LEU A 78 -14.13 20.10 -3.04
N PHE A 79 -14.96 19.31 -3.71
CA PHE A 79 -15.07 17.88 -3.45
C PHE A 79 -13.75 17.16 -3.75
N PHE A 80 -13.08 17.54 -4.83
CA PHE A 80 -11.80 16.96 -5.17
C PHE A 80 -10.71 17.28 -4.15
N TYR A 81 -10.72 18.49 -3.61
CA TYR A 81 -9.81 18.90 -2.52
C TYR A 81 -10.06 18.10 -1.24
N ILE A 82 -11.33 17.91 -0.87
CA ILE A 82 -11.71 17.07 0.29
C ILE A 82 -11.22 15.62 0.05
N TYR A 83 -11.40 15.10 -1.14
CA TYR A 83 -10.90 13.78 -1.50
C TYR A 83 -9.38 13.67 -1.34
N CYS A 84 -8.63 14.66 -1.82
CA CYS A 84 -7.17 14.72 -1.65
C CYS A 84 -6.76 14.69 -0.17
N PHE A 85 -7.50 15.41 0.67
CA PHE A 85 -7.25 15.43 2.12
C PHE A 85 -7.50 14.05 2.75
N ILE A 86 -8.59 13.38 2.37
CA ILE A 86 -8.91 12.03 2.83
C ILE A 86 -7.85 11.03 2.35
N ALA A 87 -7.42 11.12 1.09
CA ALA A 87 -6.38 10.28 0.53
C ALA A 87 -5.06 10.42 1.30
N PHE A 88 -4.66 11.65 1.63
CA PHE A 88 -3.46 11.89 2.44
C PHE A 88 -3.60 11.32 3.86
N LYS A 89 -4.76 11.54 4.50
CA LYS A 89 -5.03 10.94 5.82
C LYS A 89 -4.90 9.42 5.79
N ASN A 90 -5.45 8.77 4.76
CA ASN A 90 -5.35 7.33 4.60
C ASN A 90 -3.89 6.87 4.36
N ALA A 91 -3.11 7.64 3.59
CA ALA A 91 -1.70 7.37 3.38
C ALA A 91 -0.88 7.44 4.68
N LEU A 92 -1.22 8.35 5.59
CA LEU A 92 -0.60 8.42 6.90
C LEU A 92 -0.88 7.19 7.75
N GLY A 93 -1.98 6.49 7.53
CA GLY A 93 -2.28 5.23 8.23
C GLY A 93 -1.25 4.14 7.99
N ARG A 94 -0.53 4.17 6.86
CA ARG A 94 0.59 3.27 6.58
C ARG A 94 1.96 3.94 6.70
N SER A 95 2.02 5.24 6.55
CA SER A 95 3.22 6.11 6.72
C SER A 95 4.47 5.71 5.94
N ASP A 96 4.37 4.78 4.97
CA ASP A 96 5.48 4.48 4.08
C ASP A 96 5.59 5.49 2.93
N GLY A 97 6.80 5.54 2.36
CA GLY A 97 7.11 6.54 1.35
C GLY A 97 6.29 6.44 0.08
N PHE A 98 5.85 5.24 -0.28
CA PHE A 98 5.06 5.01 -1.48
C PHE A 98 3.64 5.59 -1.31
N HIS A 99 2.94 5.21 -0.25
CA HIS A 99 1.58 5.71 0.02
C HIS A 99 1.53 7.22 0.22
N ILE A 100 2.51 7.78 0.94
CA ILE A 100 2.60 9.23 1.14
C ILE A 100 2.81 9.93 -0.21
N MET A 101 3.71 9.42 -1.08
CA MET A 101 3.95 10.02 -2.39
C MET A 101 2.74 9.92 -3.32
N GLU A 102 2.10 8.77 -3.40
CA GLU A 102 0.90 8.59 -4.23
C GLU A 102 -0.23 9.55 -3.84
N SER A 103 -0.38 9.84 -2.54
CA SER A 103 -1.37 10.82 -2.09
C SER A 103 -1.11 12.23 -2.58
N SER A 104 0.12 12.56 -3.04
CA SER A 104 0.48 13.90 -3.55
C SER A 104 0.08 14.14 -5.00
N ASP A 105 -0.18 13.11 -5.77
CA ASP A 105 -0.43 13.23 -7.21
C ASP A 105 -1.75 13.95 -7.50
N TRP A 106 -2.74 13.72 -6.64
CA TRP A 106 -4.06 14.33 -6.75
C TRP A 106 -4.05 15.84 -6.49
N GLN A 107 -3.27 16.31 -5.49
CA GLN A 107 -3.11 17.75 -5.22
C GLN A 107 -2.43 18.46 -6.40
N SER A 108 -1.47 17.79 -7.02
CA SER A 108 -0.79 18.32 -8.20
C SER A 108 -1.76 18.56 -9.35
N LEU A 109 -2.77 17.71 -9.53
CA LEU A 109 -3.80 17.92 -10.55
C LEU A 109 -4.61 19.20 -10.31
N ILE A 110 -5.01 19.51 -9.07
CA ILE A 110 -5.72 20.76 -8.74
C ILE A 110 -4.88 21.97 -9.16
N ILE A 111 -3.58 21.94 -8.85
CA ILE A 111 -2.66 23.02 -9.17
C ILE A 111 -2.53 23.18 -10.69
N TYR A 112 -2.33 22.09 -11.44
CA TYR A 112 -2.22 22.12 -12.89
C TYR A 112 -3.51 22.63 -13.55
N PHE A 113 -4.66 22.13 -13.16
CA PHE A 113 -5.94 22.63 -13.69
C PHE A 113 -6.14 24.12 -13.39
N SER A 114 -5.77 24.58 -12.20
CA SER A 114 -5.89 25.99 -11.82
C SER A 114 -4.96 26.88 -12.62
N ILE A 115 -3.72 26.44 -12.87
CA ILE A 115 -2.76 27.15 -13.72
C ILE A 115 -3.26 27.22 -15.17
N ILE A 116 -3.73 26.12 -15.73
CA ILE A 116 -4.27 26.08 -17.09
C ILE A 116 -5.46 27.03 -17.21
N HIS A 117 -6.38 27.00 -16.28
CA HIS A 117 -7.51 27.90 -16.26
C HIS A 117 -7.10 29.38 -16.17
N LEU A 118 -6.13 29.71 -15.31
CA LEU A 118 -5.59 31.05 -15.19
C LEU A 118 -4.95 31.53 -16.51
N ILE A 119 -4.15 30.68 -17.15
CA ILE A 119 -3.54 30.97 -18.44
C ILE A 119 -4.63 31.26 -19.50
N ILE A 120 -5.63 30.40 -19.62
CA ILE A 120 -6.74 30.58 -20.58
C ILE A 120 -7.47 31.90 -20.33
N TYR A 121 -7.70 32.23 -19.07
CA TYR A 121 -8.35 33.50 -18.72
C TYR A 121 -7.49 34.72 -19.09
N LEU A 122 -6.22 34.75 -18.73
CA LEU A 122 -5.34 35.86 -19.07
C LEU A 122 -5.27 36.11 -20.57
N PHE A 123 -5.25 35.03 -21.37
CA PHE A 123 -5.30 35.15 -22.82
C PHE A 123 -6.64 35.73 -23.34
N ARG A 124 -7.76 35.34 -22.71
CA ARG A 124 -9.08 35.87 -23.07
C ARG A 124 -9.24 37.36 -22.69
N LYS A 125 -8.79 37.73 -21.47
CA LYS A 125 -8.94 39.10 -20.96
C LYS A 125 -8.14 40.14 -21.76
N ASN A 126 -6.95 39.77 -22.23
CA ASN A 126 -6.05 40.70 -22.90
C ASN A 126 -6.25 40.77 -24.44
N ASN A 127 -7.32 40.17 -24.97
CA ASN A 127 -7.60 40.07 -26.40
C ASN A 127 -6.39 39.62 -27.27
N PHE A 128 -5.37 39.02 -26.64
CA PHE A 128 -4.16 38.58 -27.31
C PHE A 128 -4.45 37.53 -28.39
N ILE A 129 -5.54 36.81 -28.24
CA ILE A 129 -6.00 35.82 -29.21
C ILE A 129 -7.51 35.71 -29.09
N ASN A 130 -8.24 35.90 -30.19
CA ASN A 130 -9.65 35.55 -30.29
C ASN A 130 -9.77 33.98 -30.29
N LEU A 131 -9.42 33.38 -29.12
CA LEU A 131 -9.36 31.93 -28.99
C LEU A 131 -10.79 31.37 -29.07
N ASN A 132 -11.10 30.84 -30.26
CA ASN A 132 -12.24 29.95 -30.38
C ASN A 132 -12.17 28.88 -29.26
N ILE A 133 -13.30 28.60 -28.63
CA ILE A 133 -13.41 27.59 -27.56
C ILE A 133 -12.66 26.28 -27.92
N LYS A 134 -12.74 25.87 -29.18
CA LYS A 134 -12.04 24.68 -29.69
C LYS A 134 -10.50 24.75 -29.56
N PHE A 135 -9.92 25.94 -29.72
CA PHE A 135 -8.47 26.14 -29.63
C PHE A 135 -8.00 26.15 -28.18
N SER A 136 -8.84 26.61 -27.23
CA SER A 136 -8.56 26.51 -25.81
C SER A 136 -8.47 25.05 -25.33
N TYR A 137 -9.35 24.18 -25.83
CA TYR A 137 -9.28 22.75 -25.54
C TYR A 137 -8.02 22.10 -26.13
N LEU A 138 -7.62 22.48 -27.35
CA LEU A 138 -6.41 21.98 -27.98
C LEU A 138 -5.14 22.36 -27.17
N ILE A 139 -5.06 23.58 -26.69
CA ILE A 139 -3.96 24.02 -25.81
C ILE A 139 -3.97 23.22 -24.50
N SER A 140 -5.13 23.05 -23.88
CA SER A 140 -5.25 22.27 -22.64
C SER A 140 -4.83 20.81 -22.85
N ILE A 141 -5.26 20.18 -23.92
CA ILE A 141 -4.86 18.81 -24.28
C ILE A 141 -3.35 18.75 -24.54
N ALA A 142 -2.78 19.72 -25.26
CA ALA A 142 -1.35 19.77 -25.55
C ALA A 142 -0.52 19.91 -24.26
N LEU A 143 -0.94 20.79 -23.32
CA LEU A 143 -0.27 20.96 -22.03
C LEU A 143 -0.39 19.71 -21.16
N ILE A 144 -1.56 19.09 -21.08
CA ILE A 144 -1.77 17.83 -20.36
C ILE A 144 -0.90 16.74 -20.99
N SER A 145 -0.88 16.65 -22.31
CA SER A 145 -0.04 15.69 -23.04
C SER A 145 1.44 15.90 -22.78
N ALA A 146 1.91 17.15 -22.76
CA ALA A 146 3.30 17.49 -22.47
C ALA A 146 3.74 17.07 -21.05
N VAL A 147 2.82 17.03 -20.10
CA VAL A 147 3.08 16.55 -18.73
C VAL A 147 3.03 15.03 -18.66
N ILE A 148 2.06 14.41 -19.34
CA ILE A 148 1.82 12.96 -19.22
C ILE A 148 2.80 12.16 -20.11
N LEU A 149 3.04 12.60 -21.36
CA LEU A 149 3.86 11.85 -22.33
C LEU A 149 5.28 11.51 -21.85
N PRO A 150 6.04 12.40 -21.19
CA PRO A 150 7.37 12.06 -20.68
C PRO A 150 7.37 10.95 -19.64
N ASN A 151 6.24 10.80 -18.91
CA ASN A 151 6.09 9.77 -17.88
C ASN A 151 5.59 8.42 -18.42
N ILE A 152 5.12 8.40 -19.69
CA ILE A 152 4.68 7.15 -20.32
C ILE A 152 5.91 6.38 -20.82
N LYS A 153 6.18 5.25 -20.20
CA LYS A 153 7.18 4.31 -20.69
C LYS A 153 6.63 3.55 -21.90
N PHE A 154 6.71 4.16 -23.09
CA PHE A 154 6.20 3.57 -24.34
C PHE A 154 6.67 2.13 -24.57
N LYS A 155 7.91 1.79 -24.18
CA LYS A 155 8.42 0.43 -24.21
C LYS A 155 7.52 -0.56 -23.44
N ASN A 156 6.90 -0.12 -22.35
CA ASN A 156 5.98 -0.97 -21.59
C ASN A 156 4.67 -1.19 -22.34
N ILE A 157 4.20 -0.19 -23.08
CA ILE A 157 2.96 -0.29 -23.89
C ILE A 157 3.19 -1.21 -25.07
N ILE A 158 4.29 -1.02 -25.81
CA ILE A 158 4.63 -1.84 -26.98
C ILE A 158 4.80 -3.31 -26.57
N ASN A 159 5.46 -3.55 -25.42
CA ASN A 159 5.67 -4.92 -24.92
C ASN A 159 4.47 -5.47 -24.15
N PHE A 160 3.41 -4.67 -23.94
CA PHE A 160 2.26 -5.10 -23.13
C PHE A 160 1.58 -6.33 -23.73
N LYS A 161 1.31 -6.32 -25.05
CA LYS A 161 0.67 -7.45 -25.72
C LYS A 161 1.45 -8.75 -25.50
N ASN A 162 2.76 -8.73 -25.77
CA ASN A 162 3.61 -9.91 -25.63
C ASN A 162 3.72 -10.40 -24.19
N ARG A 163 3.78 -9.44 -23.22
CA ARG A 163 3.79 -9.79 -21.79
C ARG A 163 2.45 -10.35 -21.35
N PHE A 164 1.37 -9.75 -21.80
CA PHE A 164 0.01 -10.17 -21.46
C PHE A 164 -0.30 -11.56 -21.98
N GLU A 165 -0.02 -11.83 -23.27
CA GLU A 165 -0.19 -13.17 -23.86
C GLU A 165 0.69 -14.22 -23.14
N LYS A 166 1.96 -13.90 -22.89
CA LYS A 166 2.86 -14.77 -22.14
C LYS A 166 2.36 -15.02 -20.71
N SER A 167 1.75 -14.01 -20.08
CA SER A 167 1.26 -14.10 -18.72
C SER A 167 -0.03 -14.92 -18.60
N ILE A 168 -0.98 -14.78 -19.53
CA ILE A 168 -2.25 -15.51 -19.47
C ILE A 168 -2.05 -17.03 -19.61
N TYR A 169 -1.08 -17.44 -20.42
CA TYR A 169 -0.84 -18.86 -20.70
C TYR A 169 0.29 -19.48 -19.88
N ALA A 170 0.97 -18.70 -19.05
CA ALA A 170 2.02 -19.26 -18.21
C ALA A 170 1.40 -20.06 -17.05
N PRO A 171 1.87 -21.28 -16.79
CA PRO A 171 1.47 -22.01 -15.59
C PRO A 171 1.93 -21.26 -14.34
N ASP A 172 1.25 -21.45 -13.21
CA ASP A 172 1.57 -20.79 -11.93
C ASP A 172 3.06 -20.90 -11.56
N ILE A 173 3.67 -22.03 -11.87
CA ILE A 173 5.11 -22.28 -11.68
C ILE A 173 5.98 -21.31 -12.50
N GLY A 174 5.54 -20.91 -13.69
CA GLY A 174 6.30 -20.01 -14.57
C GLY A 174 6.48 -18.57 -14.01
N TYR A 175 5.77 -18.22 -12.96
CA TYR A 175 5.89 -16.92 -12.27
C TYR A 175 6.77 -16.97 -11.02
N MET A 176 7.29 -18.15 -10.70
CA MET A 176 8.03 -18.36 -9.47
C MET A 176 9.51 -18.55 -9.73
N SER A 177 10.34 -18.14 -8.77
CA SER A 177 11.75 -18.49 -8.77
C SER A 177 11.94 -19.96 -8.41
N ASP A 178 13.01 -20.56 -8.90
CA ASP A 178 13.39 -21.95 -8.55
C ASP A 178 13.45 -22.17 -7.05
N LYS A 179 13.93 -21.18 -6.30
CA LYS A 179 13.95 -21.18 -4.83
C LYS A 179 12.58 -21.40 -4.22
N ARG A 180 11.57 -20.70 -4.74
CA ARG A 180 10.19 -20.82 -4.27
C ARG A 180 9.59 -22.18 -4.68
N ILE A 181 9.87 -22.66 -5.88
CA ILE A 181 9.41 -23.97 -6.35
C ILE A 181 9.96 -25.07 -5.46
N ASN A 182 11.26 -25.03 -5.16
CA ASN A 182 11.92 -26.01 -4.32
C ASN A 182 11.32 -26.09 -2.92
N ILE A 183 11.06 -24.96 -2.28
CA ILE A 183 10.44 -24.97 -0.94
C ILE A 183 8.99 -25.44 -0.97
N ILE A 184 8.21 -25.08 -2.01
CA ILE A 184 6.83 -25.54 -2.17
C ILE A 184 6.77 -27.06 -2.29
N ASN A 185 7.63 -27.66 -3.11
CA ASN A 185 7.68 -29.12 -3.28
C ASN A 185 8.05 -29.81 -1.96
N TYR A 186 9.07 -29.32 -1.28
CA TYR A 186 9.47 -29.82 0.02
C TYR A 186 8.33 -29.74 1.05
N LEU A 187 7.67 -28.58 1.14
CA LEU A 187 6.56 -28.40 2.08
C LEU A 187 5.37 -29.32 1.78
N LYS A 188 5.07 -29.57 0.51
CA LYS A 188 4.01 -30.52 0.13
C LYS A 188 4.29 -31.92 0.63
N GLU A 189 5.54 -32.37 0.57
CA GLU A 189 5.96 -33.68 1.04
C GLU A 189 6.01 -33.74 2.56
N GLU A 190 6.71 -32.81 3.19
CA GLU A 190 6.94 -32.80 4.65
C GLU A 190 5.65 -32.61 5.45
N THR A 191 4.72 -31.80 4.92
CA THR A 191 3.48 -31.47 5.63
C THR A 191 2.27 -32.24 5.11
N VAL A 192 2.45 -33.33 4.35
CA VAL A 192 1.35 -34.06 3.69
C VAL A 192 0.21 -34.42 4.68
N ASN A 193 0.55 -34.88 5.87
CA ASN A 193 -0.39 -35.29 6.90
C ASN A 193 -0.95 -34.14 7.76
N GLU A 194 -0.49 -32.91 7.53
CA GLU A 194 -0.92 -31.77 8.32
C GLU A 194 -2.12 -31.07 7.68
N LYS A 195 -3.07 -30.64 8.49
CA LYS A 195 -4.26 -29.91 8.01
C LYS A 195 -3.97 -28.45 7.71
N CYS A 196 -2.97 -27.86 8.34
CA CYS A 196 -2.59 -26.47 8.20
C CYS A 196 -1.09 -26.28 8.43
N ILE A 197 -0.55 -25.17 7.98
CA ILE A 197 0.80 -24.69 8.28
C ILE A 197 0.73 -23.22 8.70
N GLN A 198 1.46 -22.84 9.75
CA GLN A 198 1.49 -21.42 10.11
C GLN A 198 2.53 -20.69 9.29
N ASN A 199 2.11 -19.61 8.67
CA ASN A 199 3.00 -18.70 7.98
C ASN A 199 3.43 -17.56 8.92
N PHE A 200 4.72 -17.48 9.22
CA PHE A 200 5.35 -16.38 9.98
C PHE A 200 6.23 -15.53 9.05
N THR A 201 5.89 -15.52 7.76
CA THR A 201 6.55 -14.71 6.74
C THR A 201 5.51 -13.87 6.02
N GLU A 202 5.98 -12.97 5.13
CA GLU A 202 5.08 -12.19 4.27
C GLU A 202 4.87 -12.87 2.90
N ASP A 203 5.38 -14.07 2.70
CA ASP A 203 5.16 -14.84 1.47
C ASP A 203 3.83 -15.61 1.53
N LEU A 204 2.74 -14.92 1.22
CA LEU A 204 1.38 -15.49 1.23
C LEU A 204 1.12 -16.47 0.08
N VAL A 205 2.00 -16.51 -0.93
CA VAL A 205 1.84 -17.38 -2.10
C VAL A 205 2.10 -18.84 -1.71
N ILE A 206 3.02 -19.09 -0.77
CA ILE A 206 3.38 -20.47 -0.39
C ILE A 206 2.20 -21.23 0.21
N PRO A 207 1.51 -20.76 1.26
CA PRO A 207 0.31 -21.42 1.80
C PRO A 207 -0.75 -21.71 0.75
N TYR A 208 -0.97 -20.76 -0.17
CA TYR A 208 -1.90 -20.93 -1.28
C TYR A 208 -1.51 -22.08 -2.21
N LEU A 209 -0.24 -22.15 -2.62
CA LEU A 209 0.23 -23.15 -3.59
C LEU A 209 0.41 -24.53 -2.99
N ILE A 210 0.68 -24.66 -1.70
CA ILE A 210 0.65 -25.95 -1.02
C ILE A 210 -0.77 -26.39 -0.67
N LYS A 211 -1.77 -25.55 -0.91
CA LYS A 211 -3.20 -25.77 -0.61
C LYS A 211 -3.46 -26.08 0.87
N LYS A 212 -2.75 -25.39 1.75
CA LYS A 212 -2.92 -25.53 3.19
C LYS A 212 -3.25 -24.17 3.82
N PRO A 213 -4.35 -24.07 4.57
CA PRO A 213 -4.66 -22.83 5.29
C PRO A 213 -3.63 -22.57 6.40
N THR A 214 -3.57 -21.36 6.87
CA THR A 214 -2.85 -21.05 8.12
C THR A 214 -3.56 -21.65 9.31
N CYS A 215 -2.79 -22.09 10.31
CA CYS A 215 -3.34 -22.73 11.49
C CYS A 215 -4.09 -21.75 12.41
N THR A 216 -3.70 -20.48 12.39
CA THR A 216 -4.34 -19.41 13.18
C THR A 216 -5.09 -18.44 12.28
N LYS A 217 -5.84 -17.51 12.87
CA LYS A 217 -6.49 -16.42 12.11
C LYS A 217 -5.47 -15.43 11.49
N TYR A 218 -4.23 -15.48 11.93
CA TYR A 218 -3.16 -14.59 11.46
C TYR A 218 -2.50 -15.16 10.20
N PHE A 219 -3.17 -15.00 9.05
CA PHE A 219 -2.64 -15.46 7.75
C PHE A 219 -1.49 -14.59 7.24
N SER A 220 -1.47 -13.32 7.63
CA SER A 220 -0.40 -12.37 7.39
C SER A 220 0.13 -11.92 8.73
N SER A 221 1.35 -12.32 9.06
CA SER A 221 1.91 -12.18 10.39
C SER A 221 2.08 -10.72 10.81
N TRP A 222 2.42 -9.83 9.88
CA TRP A 222 2.63 -8.42 10.20
C TRP A 222 1.38 -7.74 10.77
N LEU A 223 0.17 -8.25 10.47
CA LEU A 223 -1.09 -7.75 11.06
C LEU A 223 -1.23 -8.10 12.55
N ALA A 224 -0.39 -8.98 13.06
CA ALA A 224 -0.43 -9.41 14.46
C ALA A 224 0.44 -8.55 15.39
N SER A 225 0.97 -7.43 14.91
CA SER A 225 1.79 -6.52 15.71
C SER A 225 1.00 -5.91 16.87
N GLY A 226 1.68 -5.74 18.00
CA GLY A 226 1.11 -5.16 19.21
C GLY A 226 0.89 -6.20 20.31
N PHE A 227 1.26 -5.80 21.53
CA PHE A 227 1.38 -6.70 22.68
C PHE A 227 0.18 -7.62 22.91
N ASN A 228 -1.03 -7.08 22.89
CA ASN A 228 -2.24 -7.88 23.13
C ASN A 228 -2.55 -8.84 21.99
N VAL A 229 -2.21 -8.45 20.75
CA VAL A 229 -2.44 -9.26 19.55
C VAL A 229 -1.41 -10.37 19.48
N GLU A 230 -0.16 -10.07 19.81
CA GLU A 230 0.90 -11.08 19.88
C GLU A 230 0.57 -12.14 20.95
N LYS A 231 0.02 -11.72 22.09
CA LYS A 231 -0.47 -12.67 23.12
C LYS A 231 -1.56 -13.61 22.58
N ASP A 232 -2.55 -13.07 21.87
CA ASP A 232 -3.59 -13.88 21.25
C ASP A 232 -3.01 -14.82 20.18
N TYR A 233 -2.06 -14.34 19.40
CA TYR A 233 -1.37 -15.17 18.42
C TYR A 233 -0.65 -16.35 19.07
N ILE A 234 0.14 -16.10 20.11
CA ILE A 234 0.83 -17.14 20.90
C ILE A 234 -0.18 -18.13 21.47
N GLN A 235 -1.28 -17.63 22.04
CA GLN A 235 -2.32 -18.50 22.59
C GLN A 235 -2.95 -19.40 21.52
N GLN A 236 -3.17 -18.90 20.33
CA GLN A 236 -3.69 -19.70 19.22
C GLN A 236 -2.68 -20.76 18.75
N LEU A 237 -1.37 -20.40 18.66
CA LEU A 237 -0.32 -21.38 18.36
C LEU A 237 -0.30 -22.53 19.35
N LYS A 238 -0.40 -22.23 20.66
CA LYS A 238 -0.45 -23.20 21.74
C LYS A 238 -1.71 -24.07 21.67
N ASN A 239 -2.89 -23.47 21.63
CA ASN A 239 -4.17 -24.17 21.66
C ASN A 239 -4.34 -25.12 20.48
N LYS A 240 -3.86 -24.73 19.31
CA LYS A 240 -3.95 -25.54 18.08
C LYS A 240 -2.79 -26.51 17.92
N LYS A 241 -1.82 -26.50 18.83
CA LYS A 241 -0.59 -27.33 18.77
C LYS A 241 0.00 -27.30 17.38
N VAL A 242 0.25 -26.08 16.87
CA VAL A 242 0.73 -25.88 15.50
C VAL A 242 2.06 -26.58 15.33
N LYS A 243 2.13 -27.56 14.45
CA LYS A 243 3.30 -28.42 14.30
C LYS A 243 4.39 -27.80 13.44
N TYR A 244 4.02 -27.10 12.36
CA TYR A 244 4.97 -26.49 11.44
C TYR A 244 4.75 -25.00 11.25
N ILE A 245 5.85 -24.24 11.25
CA ILE A 245 5.88 -22.80 11.01
C ILE A 245 6.86 -22.52 9.87
N LEU A 246 6.39 -21.87 8.80
CA LEU A 246 7.28 -21.27 7.82
C LEU A 246 7.76 -19.93 8.43
N TYR A 247 9.03 -19.91 8.90
CA TYR A 247 9.55 -18.88 9.78
C TYR A 247 10.21 -17.73 9.04
N SER A 248 11.01 -18.02 8.02
CA SER A 248 11.66 -16.99 7.23
C SER A 248 11.54 -17.25 5.74
N SER A 249 11.67 -16.17 4.96
CA SER A 249 11.59 -16.16 3.51
C SER A 249 12.56 -15.12 2.96
N PRO A 250 13.18 -15.36 1.79
CA PRO A 250 14.00 -14.36 1.11
C PRO A 250 13.16 -13.24 0.49
N MET A 251 11.85 -13.37 0.55
CA MET A 251 10.89 -12.45 -0.06
C MET A 251 10.46 -11.41 0.98
N PHE A 252 10.24 -10.23 0.53
CA PHE A 252 9.59 -9.09 1.19
C PHE A 252 9.87 -8.85 2.68
N LEU A 253 10.46 -7.72 2.93
CA LEU A 253 10.33 -7.03 4.20
C LEU A 253 9.15 -6.07 4.05
N VAL A 254 8.12 -6.16 4.87
CA VAL A 254 7.08 -5.15 4.92
C VAL A 254 7.66 -3.91 5.59
N ASP A 255 7.69 -2.78 4.87
CA ASP A 255 8.25 -1.52 5.33
C ASP A 255 9.75 -1.62 5.77
N ASP A 256 10.52 -2.51 5.10
CA ASP A 256 11.92 -2.83 5.41
C ASP A 256 12.16 -3.40 6.82
N ILE A 257 11.10 -3.83 7.53
CA ILE A 257 11.18 -4.41 8.87
C ILE A 257 10.96 -5.93 8.78
N LYS A 258 11.87 -6.69 9.39
CA LYS A 258 11.71 -8.15 9.49
C LYS A 258 10.52 -8.51 10.37
N THR A 259 9.79 -9.54 9.99
CA THR A 259 8.65 -10.05 10.78
C THR A 259 9.06 -10.39 12.23
N ALA A 260 10.25 -10.96 12.41
CA ALA A 260 10.80 -11.27 13.72
C ALA A 260 11.00 -10.03 14.62
N ASP A 261 11.44 -8.92 14.04
CA ASP A 261 11.66 -7.67 14.78
C ASP A 261 10.32 -6.98 15.09
N ARG A 262 9.35 -7.12 14.21
CA ARG A 262 8.00 -6.56 14.35
C ARG A 262 7.18 -7.31 15.41
N LEU A 263 7.28 -8.63 15.45
CA LEU A 263 6.54 -9.53 16.32
C LEU A 263 7.46 -10.16 17.36
N LYS A 264 8.03 -9.34 18.21
CA LYS A 264 9.09 -9.73 19.14
C LYS A 264 8.66 -10.87 20.07
N TYR A 265 7.49 -10.77 20.68
CA TYR A 265 7.02 -11.78 21.66
C TYR A 265 6.66 -13.10 20.97
N VAL A 266 6.05 -13.05 19.79
CA VAL A 266 5.76 -14.25 18.99
C VAL A 266 7.06 -14.88 18.52
N ASN A 267 8.03 -14.09 18.10
CA ASN A 267 9.35 -14.55 17.66
C ASN A 267 10.08 -15.28 18.79
N GLU A 268 10.16 -14.69 19.99
CA GLU A 268 10.74 -15.31 21.17
C GLU A 268 10.04 -16.65 21.48
N PHE A 269 8.71 -16.67 21.51
CA PHE A 269 7.94 -17.89 21.73
C PHE A 269 8.25 -18.97 20.67
N ILE A 270 8.35 -18.61 19.39
CA ILE A 270 8.68 -19.56 18.32
C ILE A 270 10.06 -20.16 18.51
N LEU A 271 11.08 -19.33 18.78
CA LEU A 271 12.45 -19.79 18.95
C LEU A 271 12.60 -20.71 20.20
N ASP A 272 11.86 -20.46 21.26
CA ASP A 272 11.88 -21.27 22.44
C ASP A 272 11.21 -22.64 22.28
N ASN A 273 10.17 -22.72 21.45
CA ASN A 273 9.33 -23.92 21.38
C ASN A 273 9.48 -24.74 20.10
N TYR A 274 10.19 -24.22 19.11
CA TYR A 274 10.34 -24.89 17.80
C TYR A 274 11.81 -25.14 17.47
N ILE A 275 12.06 -26.15 16.67
CA ILE A 275 13.37 -26.51 16.14
C ILE A 275 13.40 -26.36 14.62
N ASN A 276 14.58 -26.05 14.08
CA ASN A 276 14.80 -25.96 12.64
C ASN A 276 14.79 -27.36 12.01
N VAL A 277 13.90 -27.55 11.03
CA VAL A 277 13.85 -28.79 10.22
C VAL A 277 14.66 -28.63 8.97
N ILE A 278 14.53 -27.51 8.28
CA ILE A 278 15.26 -27.19 7.06
C ILE A 278 15.47 -25.68 6.95
N GLN A 279 16.64 -25.33 6.44
CA GLN A 279 16.97 -23.99 5.98
C GLN A 279 17.53 -24.10 4.56
N LYS A 280 16.76 -23.65 3.59
CA LYS A 280 17.13 -23.76 2.17
C LYS A 280 16.62 -22.56 1.38
N ASP A 281 17.49 -22.04 0.52
CA ASP A 281 17.13 -20.96 -0.42
C ASP A 281 16.58 -19.69 0.26
N GLY A 282 16.94 -19.46 1.55
CA GLY A 282 16.47 -18.36 2.35
C GLY A 282 15.14 -18.61 3.08
N TYR A 283 14.52 -19.77 2.88
CA TYR A 283 13.37 -20.23 3.65
C TYR A 283 13.81 -21.08 4.83
N THR A 284 13.10 -20.94 5.94
CA THR A 284 13.29 -21.78 7.13
C THR A 284 11.95 -22.38 7.54
N LEU A 285 11.90 -23.69 7.69
CA LEU A 285 10.78 -24.41 8.27
C LEU A 285 11.15 -24.84 9.67
N LEU A 286 10.29 -24.50 10.60
CA LEU A 286 10.40 -24.91 12.01
C LEU A 286 9.33 -25.94 12.35
N LYS A 287 9.66 -26.87 13.26
CA LYS A 287 8.75 -27.88 13.81
C LYS A 287 8.68 -27.74 15.32
N LEU A 288 7.48 -27.90 15.88
CA LEU A 288 7.26 -27.92 17.34
C LEU A 288 8.16 -28.97 17.99
N LYS A 289 8.81 -28.62 19.07
CA LYS A 289 9.54 -29.56 19.93
C LYS A 289 8.57 -30.60 20.51
N ASP A 290 8.99 -31.85 20.58
CA ASP A 290 8.21 -32.94 21.15
C ASP A 290 8.00 -32.72 22.66
#